data_80638c4d5543f04eea1c0166328eb6b7
#
_entry.id   80638c4d5543f04eea1c0166328eb6b7
#
_cell.length_a   1.000
_cell.length_b   1.000
_cell.length_c   1.000
_cell.angle_alpha   90.00
_cell.angle_beta   90.00
_cell.angle_gamma   90.00
#
_symmetry.space_group_name_H-M   'P 1'
#
loop_
_entity.id
_entity.type
_entity.pdbx_description
1 polymer ?
#
loop_
_entity_poly.entity_id
_entity_poly.type
_entity_poly.pdbx_seq_one_letter_code
_entity_poly.pdbx_strand_id
1 'polypeptide(L)'
;MADDLGGFLDLAIRLADAAGPIVMRHYRAGVAIAAKDDASPVTVADRAAETRMRELIAAAFPEHGVVGEEFGADRAGASHVWVLDPIDGTKSFVTGRPLFGSLIALCRDGRPVVGVIDCPAARDRWVGCAGRPTTHNGAPARTRACARLADAMLYATSPYVFEGRDRERFDRLHGLIRFPIFGNDCYGYGLAASGWVDLVVEARMAVYDWAAVVPVAEGAGGLITDWAGKTLGFESDGRVILAGDARAHRLALEVLSG
;
A
#
# COMPACT_ATOMS: atom_id res chain seq x y z
N MET A 1 -5.51 -19.79 21.00
CA MET A 1 -4.12 -20.03 20.56
C MET A 1 -3.59 -18.72 20.01
N ALA A 2 -2.40 -18.27 20.39
CA ALA A 2 -1.81 -17.10 19.76
C ALA A 2 -1.57 -17.47 18.29
N ASP A 3 -2.14 -16.70 17.36
CA ASP A 3 -1.96 -16.93 15.94
C ASP A 3 -0.48 -16.85 15.59
N ASP A 4 -0.02 -17.84 14.83
CA ASP A 4 1.36 -17.86 14.33
C ASP A 4 1.51 -16.84 13.18
N LEU A 5 1.67 -15.56 13.54
CA LEU A 5 1.98 -14.52 12.56
C LEU A 5 3.24 -14.84 11.73
N GLY A 6 4.10 -15.76 12.20
CA GLY A 6 5.28 -16.20 11.47
C GLY A 6 4.90 -16.95 10.20
N GLY A 7 4.02 -17.96 10.30
CA GLY A 7 3.56 -18.72 9.14
C GLY A 7 2.79 -17.88 8.12
N PHE A 8 2.03 -16.89 8.57
CA PHE A 8 1.34 -15.94 7.69
C PHE A 8 2.33 -15.03 6.96
N LEU A 9 3.34 -14.53 7.68
CA LEU A 9 4.40 -13.72 7.10
C LEU A 9 5.20 -14.49 6.03
N ASP A 10 5.54 -15.75 6.33
CA ASP A 10 6.24 -16.62 5.39
C ASP A 10 5.40 -16.88 4.12
N LEU A 11 4.07 -17.03 4.26
CA LEU A 11 3.21 -17.11 3.09
C LEU A 11 3.19 -15.80 2.32
N ALA A 12 3.04 -14.64 2.97
CA ALA A 12 3.02 -13.34 2.29
C ALA A 12 4.28 -13.13 1.43
N ILE A 13 5.46 -13.49 1.97
CA ILE A 13 6.73 -13.43 1.23
C ILE A 13 6.71 -14.38 0.02
N ARG A 14 6.23 -15.62 0.20
CA ARG A 14 6.09 -16.58 -0.93
C ARG A 14 5.10 -16.11 -2.00
N LEU A 15 4.05 -15.40 -1.62
CA LEU A 15 3.12 -14.79 -2.59
C LEU A 15 3.84 -13.75 -3.45
N ALA A 16 4.64 -12.87 -2.83
CA ALA A 16 5.45 -11.88 -3.55
C ALA A 16 6.49 -12.56 -4.46
N ASP A 17 7.18 -13.62 -3.97
CA ASP A 17 8.14 -14.38 -4.76
C ASP A 17 7.51 -15.08 -5.96
N ALA A 18 6.23 -15.47 -5.86
CA ALA A 18 5.50 -16.08 -6.96
C ALA A 18 4.93 -15.06 -7.95
N ALA A 19 4.46 -13.89 -7.47
CA ALA A 19 3.89 -12.84 -8.30
C ALA A 19 4.96 -12.08 -9.09
N GLY A 20 6.07 -11.71 -8.44
CA GLY A 20 7.12 -10.88 -9.04
C GLY A 20 7.62 -11.37 -10.41
N PRO A 21 8.01 -12.66 -10.60
CA PRO A 21 8.41 -13.18 -11.90
C PRO A 21 7.29 -13.15 -12.97
N ILE A 22 6.02 -13.31 -12.56
CA ILE A 22 4.87 -13.20 -13.48
C ILE A 22 4.75 -11.77 -13.97
N VAL A 23 4.73 -10.81 -13.05
CA VAL A 23 4.66 -9.37 -13.34
C VAL A 23 5.83 -8.93 -14.24
N MET A 24 7.06 -9.28 -13.85
CA MET A 24 8.26 -8.86 -14.58
C MET A 24 8.38 -9.45 -15.99
N ARG A 25 7.78 -10.62 -16.26
CA ARG A 25 7.73 -11.19 -17.62
C ARG A 25 6.99 -10.28 -18.60
N HIS A 26 6.01 -9.53 -18.11
CA HIS A 26 5.18 -8.65 -18.90
C HIS A 26 5.65 -7.19 -18.88
N TYR A 27 6.50 -6.81 -17.94
CA TYR A 27 7.02 -5.45 -17.83
C TYR A 27 7.88 -5.08 -19.03
N ARG A 28 7.53 -3.99 -19.71
CA ARG A 28 8.19 -3.51 -20.95
C ARG A 28 8.19 -4.53 -22.12
N ALA A 29 7.31 -5.53 -22.07
CA ALA A 29 7.22 -6.58 -23.08
C ALA A 29 6.12 -6.33 -24.15
N GLY A 30 5.60 -5.11 -24.25
CA GLY A 30 4.52 -4.79 -25.19
C GLY A 30 3.18 -5.40 -24.80
N VAL A 31 2.84 -5.37 -23.52
CA VAL A 31 1.59 -5.94 -22.99
C VAL A 31 0.37 -5.28 -23.62
N ALA A 32 -0.61 -6.08 -24.06
CA ALA A 32 -1.91 -5.58 -24.46
C ALA A 32 -2.63 -4.99 -23.23
N ILE A 33 -3.10 -3.77 -23.35
CA ILE A 33 -3.84 -3.07 -22.31
C ILE A 33 -5.33 -3.21 -22.65
N ALA A 34 -6.09 -3.83 -21.74
CA ALA A 34 -7.55 -3.78 -21.76
C ALA A 34 -8.02 -2.64 -20.84
N ALA A 35 -9.11 -2.00 -21.18
CA ALA A 35 -9.76 -1.05 -20.26
C ALA A 35 -10.73 -1.81 -19.35
N LYS A 36 -10.72 -1.50 -18.05
CA LYS A 36 -11.79 -1.88 -17.13
C LYS A 36 -13.04 -1.04 -17.41
N ASP A 37 -14.17 -1.45 -16.86
CA ASP A 37 -15.45 -0.71 -16.99
C ASP A 37 -15.33 0.73 -16.43
N ASP A 38 -14.46 0.93 -15.45
CA ASP A 38 -14.10 2.24 -14.87
C ASP A 38 -13.05 3.02 -15.68
N ALA A 39 -12.72 2.55 -16.88
CA ALA A 39 -11.67 3.06 -17.77
C ALA A 39 -10.23 2.93 -17.24
N SER A 40 -9.99 2.21 -16.13
CA SER A 40 -8.62 1.96 -15.65
C SER A 40 -7.93 0.88 -16.48
N PRO A 41 -6.60 0.97 -16.73
CA PRO A 41 -5.87 -0.08 -17.44
C PRO A 41 -5.83 -1.39 -16.63
N VAL A 42 -6.09 -2.49 -17.31
CA VAL A 42 -5.92 -3.84 -16.78
C VAL A 42 -4.91 -4.57 -17.65
N THR A 43 -4.02 -5.33 -17.06
CA THR A 43 -3.05 -6.14 -17.80
C THR A 43 -3.29 -7.63 -17.59
N VAL A 44 -2.83 -8.43 -18.52
CA VAL A 44 -2.81 -9.90 -18.37
C VAL A 44 -1.94 -10.29 -17.16
N ALA A 45 -0.94 -9.47 -16.86
CA ALA A 45 -0.03 -9.69 -15.75
C ALA A 45 -0.73 -9.63 -14.39
N ASP A 46 -1.62 -8.62 -14.17
CA ASP A 46 -2.40 -8.46 -12.94
C ASP A 46 -3.18 -9.75 -12.63
N ARG A 47 -3.99 -10.17 -13.60
CA ARG A 47 -4.85 -11.34 -13.43
C ARG A 47 -4.07 -12.63 -13.22
N ALA A 48 -2.96 -12.81 -13.95
CA ALA A 48 -2.12 -14.00 -13.80
C ALA A 48 -1.43 -14.02 -12.42
N ALA A 49 -0.97 -12.88 -11.94
CA ALA A 49 -0.34 -12.76 -10.62
C ALA A 49 -1.37 -13.01 -9.49
N GLU A 50 -2.56 -12.39 -9.56
CA GLU A 50 -3.60 -12.62 -8.54
C GLU A 50 -4.08 -14.07 -8.54
N THR A 51 -4.30 -14.68 -9.71
CA THR A 51 -4.64 -16.10 -9.80
C THR A 51 -3.63 -16.95 -9.05
N ARG A 52 -2.33 -16.71 -9.29
CA ARG A 52 -1.27 -17.48 -8.65
C ARG A 52 -1.24 -17.29 -7.13
N MET A 53 -1.42 -16.06 -6.66
CA MET A 53 -1.49 -15.78 -5.22
C MET A 53 -2.69 -16.47 -4.57
N ARG A 54 -3.87 -16.43 -5.19
CA ARG A 54 -5.09 -17.10 -4.68
C ARG A 54 -4.92 -18.62 -4.61
N GLU A 55 -4.29 -19.26 -5.59
CA GLU A 55 -3.96 -20.70 -5.55
C GLU A 55 -3.10 -21.06 -4.34
N LEU A 56 -2.06 -20.26 -4.07
CA LEU A 56 -1.15 -20.51 -2.94
C LEU A 56 -1.85 -20.30 -1.59
N ILE A 57 -2.72 -19.29 -1.49
CA ILE A 57 -3.52 -19.04 -0.29
C ILE A 57 -4.47 -20.22 -0.05
N ALA A 58 -5.23 -20.62 -1.07
CA ALA A 58 -6.19 -21.73 -0.95
C ALA A 58 -5.51 -23.07 -0.56
N ALA A 59 -4.29 -23.31 -1.04
CA ALA A 59 -3.52 -24.49 -0.69
C ALA A 59 -2.99 -24.46 0.75
N ALA A 60 -2.62 -23.26 1.27
CA ALA A 60 -2.03 -23.13 2.59
C ALA A 60 -3.08 -22.91 3.69
N PHE A 61 -4.11 -22.12 3.41
CA PHE A 61 -5.15 -21.70 4.35
C PHE A 61 -6.52 -21.69 3.67
N PRO A 62 -7.13 -22.86 3.44
CA PRO A 62 -8.39 -23.00 2.70
C PRO A 62 -9.58 -22.28 3.38
N GLU A 63 -9.50 -22.01 4.68
CA GLU A 63 -10.53 -21.31 5.46
C GLU A 63 -10.44 -19.77 5.36
N HIS A 64 -9.30 -19.22 4.90
CA HIS A 64 -9.13 -17.78 4.82
C HIS A 64 -9.94 -17.19 3.66
N GLY A 65 -10.37 -15.93 3.84
CA GLY A 65 -10.94 -15.12 2.77
C GLY A 65 -9.85 -14.46 1.92
N VAL A 66 -10.26 -13.99 0.76
CA VAL A 66 -9.41 -13.19 -0.14
C VAL A 66 -10.22 -12.04 -0.71
N VAL A 67 -9.66 -10.83 -0.68
CA VAL A 67 -10.16 -9.65 -1.39
C VAL A 67 -9.06 -9.20 -2.33
N GLY A 68 -9.31 -9.19 -3.62
CA GLY A 68 -8.33 -8.78 -4.62
C GLY A 68 -8.91 -7.77 -5.59
N GLU A 69 -8.05 -6.99 -6.22
CA GLU A 69 -8.45 -5.97 -7.18
C GLU A 69 -9.10 -6.60 -8.42
N GLU A 70 -8.54 -7.71 -8.93
CA GLU A 70 -8.88 -8.27 -10.23
C GLU A 70 -10.07 -9.24 -10.20
N PHE A 71 -10.23 -10.01 -9.11
CA PHE A 71 -11.27 -11.02 -8.98
C PHE A 71 -12.23 -10.78 -7.81
N GLY A 72 -12.13 -9.60 -7.15
CA GLY A 72 -13.02 -9.23 -6.08
C GLY A 72 -12.87 -10.10 -4.83
N ALA A 73 -13.96 -10.27 -4.08
CA ALA A 73 -13.96 -10.89 -2.77
C ALA A 73 -14.48 -12.33 -2.79
N ASP A 74 -13.76 -13.22 -2.09
CA ASP A 74 -14.21 -14.55 -1.69
C ASP A 74 -14.07 -14.65 -0.17
N ARG A 75 -15.14 -15.05 0.54
CA ARG A 75 -15.19 -15.19 1.99
C ARG A 75 -14.66 -13.98 2.77
N ALA A 76 -15.01 -12.77 2.36
CA ALA A 76 -14.57 -11.51 3.01
C ALA A 76 -15.00 -11.40 4.49
N GLY A 77 -15.96 -12.20 4.94
CA GLY A 77 -16.39 -12.27 6.36
C GLY A 77 -15.58 -13.25 7.22
N ALA A 78 -14.55 -13.92 6.68
CA ALA A 78 -13.67 -14.77 7.46
C ALA A 78 -12.86 -13.97 8.48
N SER A 79 -12.46 -14.59 9.60
CA SER A 79 -11.59 -13.95 10.61
C SER A 79 -10.22 -13.55 10.06
N HIS A 80 -9.75 -14.26 9.04
CA HIS A 80 -8.50 -13.98 8.33
C HIS A 80 -8.80 -13.75 6.85
N VAL A 81 -8.46 -12.57 6.34
CA VAL A 81 -8.70 -12.18 4.94
C VAL A 81 -7.41 -11.65 4.33
N TRP A 82 -6.97 -12.31 3.26
CA TRP A 82 -5.88 -11.81 2.43
C TRP A 82 -6.41 -10.69 1.54
N VAL A 83 -5.64 -9.61 1.45
CA VAL A 83 -5.96 -8.45 0.60
C VAL A 83 -4.83 -8.29 -0.40
N LEU A 84 -5.17 -8.28 -1.69
CA LEU A 84 -4.21 -8.39 -2.79
C LEU A 84 -4.41 -7.28 -3.81
N ASP A 85 -3.34 -6.59 -4.14
CA ASP A 85 -3.19 -5.80 -5.35
C ASP A 85 -1.97 -6.34 -6.12
N PRO A 86 -2.17 -7.01 -7.25
CA PRO A 86 -1.06 -7.61 -7.99
C PRO A 86 -0.09 -6.60 -8.58
N ILE A 87 -0.61 -5.45 -9.07
CA ILE A 87 0.21 -4.37 -9.66
C ILE A 87 -0.39 -3.01 -9.28
N ASP A 88 -0.16 -2.57 -8.03
CA ASP A 88 -0.38 -1.17 -7.69
C ASP A 88 0.51 -0.28 -8.56
N GLY A 89 -0.07 0.79 -9.09
CA GLY A 89 0.62 1.61 -10.07
C GLY A 89 0.55 1.04 -11.49
N THR A 90 -0.58 0.46 -11.91
CA THR A 90 -0.79 -0.08 -13.27
C THR A 90 -0.42 0.93 -14.36
N LYS A 91 -0.68 2.23 -14.15
CA LYS A 91 -0.26 3.29 -15.09
C LYS A 91 1.25 3.39 -15.21
N SER A 92 1.97 3.26 -14.10
CA SER A 92 3.44 3.20 -14.10
C SER A 92 3.95 1.97 -14.81
N PHE A 93 3.35 0.80 -14.54
CA PHE A 93 3.69 -0.46 -15.21
C PHE A 93 3.53 -0.37 -16.73
N VAL A 94 2.37 0.03 -17.26
CA VAL A 94 2.10 0.07 -18.70
C VAL A 94 2.92 1.13 -19.43
N THR A 95 3.32 2.20 -18.75
CA THR A 95 4.19 3.24 -19.30
C THR A 95 5.68 2.97 -19.12
N GLY A 96 6.03 1.81 -18.54
CA GLY A 96 7.42 1.37 -18.37
C GLY A 96 8.18 2.08 -17.24
N ARG A 97 7.48 2.76 -16.31
CA ARG A 97 8.08 3.32 -15.09
C ARG A 97 8.29 2.20 -14.05
N PRO A 98 9.39 2.19 -13.29
CA PRO A 98 9.69 1.10 -12.35
C PRO A 98 9.00 1.24 -10.97
N LEU A 99 8.10 2.22 -10.80
CA LEU A 99 7.49 2.58 -9.52
C LEU A 99 6.12 1.91 -9.33
N PHE A 100 6.02 0.64 -9.63
CA PHE A 100 4.86 -0.21 -9.38
C PHE A 100 5.25 -1.35 -8.45
N GLY A 101 4.25 -1.98 -7.82
CA GLY A 101 4.53 -3.11 -6.94
C GLY A 101 3.31 -3.97 -6.67
N SER A 102 3.55 -5.17 -6.12
CA SER A 102 2.50 -6.02 -5.58
C SER A 102 2.28 -5.68 -4.10
N LEU A 103 1.03 -5.46 -3.72
CA LEU A 103 0.62 -5.24 -2.35
C LEU A 103 -0.07 -6.50 -1.82
N ILE A 104 0.45 -7.05 -0.74
CA ILE A 104 -0.05 -8.29 -0.14
C ILE A 104 -0.26 -8.06 1.34
N ALA A 105 -1.49 -8.18 1.81
CA ALA A 105 -1.80 -8.07 3.23
C ALA A 105 -2.55 -9.28 3.75
N LEU A 106 -2.41 -9.55 5.04
CA LEU A 106 -3.35 -10.35 5.81
C LEU A 106 -4.03 -9.45 6.83
N CYS A 107 -5.35 -9.41 6.78
CA CYS A 107 -6.18 -8.80 7.81
C CYS A 107 -6.72 -9.87 8.75
N ARG A 108 -6.68 -9.60 10.06
CA ARG A 108 -7.33 -10.38 11.10
C ARG A 108 -8.42 -9.54 11.75
N ASP A 109 -9.66 -10.04 11.70
CA ASP A 109 -10.84 -9.32 12.22
C ASP A 109 -10.94 -7.89 11.67
N GLY A 110 -10.68 -7.75 10.36
CA GLY A 110 -10.73 -6.47 9.65
C GLY A 110 -9.50 -5.56 9.81
N ARG A 111 -8.50 -5.92 10.63
CA ARG A 111 -7.28 -5.14 10.85
C ARG A 111 -6.08 -5.78 10.13
N PRO A 112 -5.32 -5.03 9.32
CA PRO A 112 -4.09 -5.53 8.71
C PRO A 112 -3.04 -5.90 9.77
N VAL A 113 -2.50 -7.12 9.71
CA VAL A 113 -1.49 -7.65 10.65
C VAL A 113 -0.20 -8.11 9.99
N VAL A 114 -0.23 -8.40 8.68
CA VAL A 114 0.95 -8.67 7.85
C VAL A 114 0.82 -7.85 6.58
N GLY A 115 1.92 -7.29 6.09
CA GLY A 115 1.97 -6.54 4.85
C GLY A 115 3.30 -6.69 4.11
N VAL A 116 3.23 -6.83 2.80
CA VAL A 116 4.38 -6.81 1.90
C VAL A 116 4.11 -5.80 0.80
N ILE A 117 5.06 -4.90 0.59
CA ILE A 117 5.17 -4.03 -0.58
C ILE A 117 6.34 -4.55 -1.39
N ASP A 118 6.09 -5.18 -2.53
CA ASP A 118 7.12 -5.77 -3.39
C ASP A 118 7.20 -5.02 -4.71
N CYS A 119 8.29 -4.29 -4.92
CA CYS A 119 8.55 -3.50 -6.12
C CYS A 119 9.65 -4.15 -6.97
N PRO A 120 9.34 -5.20 -7.76
CA PRO A 120 10.34 -6.06 -8.37
C PRO A 120 11.21 -5.35 -9.41
N ALA A 121 10.69 -4.34 -10.09
CA ALA A 121 11.46 -3.56 -11.06
C ALA A 121 12.52 -2.66 -10.39
N ALA A 122 12.25 -2.18 -9.18
CA ALA A 122 13.18 -1.43 -8.35
C ALA A 122 14.09 -2.34 -7.52
N ARG A 123 13.74 -3.63 -7.36
CA ARG A 123 14.39 -4.60 -6.46
C ARG A 123 14.28 -4.20 -5.00
N ASP A 124 13.16 -3.61 -4.63
CA ASP A 124 12.87 -3.17 -3.28
C ASP A 124 11.66 -3.91 -2.73
N ARG A 125 11.80 -4.43 -1.50
CA ARG A 125 10.72 -5.10 -0.79
C ARG A 125 10.68 -4.63 0.65
N TRP A 126 9.52 -4.16 1.08
CA TRP A 126 9.23 -3.87 2.48
C TRP A 126 8.31 -4.93 3.05
N VAL A 127 8.65 -5.38 4.25
CA VAL A 127 7.90 -6.44 4.95
C VAL A 127 7.58 -5.96 6.36
N GLY A 128 6.30 -5.86 6.67
CA GLY A 128 5.76 -5.46 7.96
C GLY A 128 4.93 -6.58 8.60
N CYS A 129 5.02 -6.69 9.92
CA CYS A 129 4.23 -7.63 10.69
C CYS A 129 3.90 -7.01 12.06
N ALA A 130 2.66 -7.11 12.50
CA ALA A 130 2.23 -6.55 13.77
C ALA A 130 3.13 -6.98 14.93
N GLY A 131 3.61 -5.99 15.71
CA GLY A 131 4.51 -6.22 16.84
C GLY A 131 5.97 -6.51 16.46
N ARG A 132 6.35 -6.43 15.19
CA ARG A 132 7.73 -6.63 14.71
C ARG A 132 8.23 -5.39 13.97
N PRO A 133 9.55 -5.11 14.02
CA PRO A 133 10.14 -4.07 13.17
C PRO A 133 9.98 -4.40 11.69
N THR A 134 9.66 -3.38 10.89
CA THR A 134 9.63 -3.48 9.43
C THR A 134 11.03 -3.67 8.87
N THR A 135 11.14 -4.46 7.80
CA THR A 135 12.38 -4.61 7.05
C THR A 135 12.24 -4.09 5.62
N HIS A 136 13.33 -3.53 5.08
CA HIS A 136 13.52 -3.22 3.68
C HIS A 136 14.66 -4.10 3.16
N ASN A 137 14.38 -4.96 2.19
CA ASN A 137 15.35 -5.93 1.66
C ASN A 137 16.08 -6.74 2.75
N GLY A 138 15.34 -7.11 3.82
CA GLY A 138 15.87 -7.85 4.96
C GLY A 138 16.60 -7.00 6.03
N ALA A 139 16.92 -5.74 5.76
CA ALA A 139 17.51 -4.82 6.75
C ALA A 139 16.40 -4.03 7.48
N PRO A 140 16.58 -3.68 8.77
CA PRO A 140 15.60 -2.86 9.49
C PRO A 140 15.34 -1.52 8.79
N ALA A 141 14.06 -1.19 8.57
CA ALA A 141 13.60 0.10 8.06
C ALA A 141 13.01 0.94 9.18
N ARG A 142 13.23 2.25 9.13
CA ARG A 142 12.70 3.19 10.12
C ARG A 142 12.33 4.50 9.46
N THR A 143 11.21 5.06 9.89
CA THR A 143 10.82 6.42 9.55
C THR A 143 11.78 7.44 10.14
N ARG A 144 11.71 8.68 9.67
CA ARG A 144 12.54 9.78 10.20
C ARG A 144 11.70 10.80 10.96
N ALA A 145 12.37 11.55 11.85
CA ALA A 145 11.75 12.64 12.58
C ALA A 145 11.49 13.85 11.67
N CYS A 146 10.29 14.43 11.75
CA CYS A 146 9.90 15.67 11.09
C CYS A 146 8.95 16.46 11.98
N ALA A 147 9.45 17.52 12.63
CA ALA A 147 8.67 18.25 13.63
C ALA A 147 7.78 19.35 13.03
N ARG A 148 8.03 19.80 11.81
CA ARG A 148 7.34 20.93 11.18
C ARG A 148 6.95 20.59 9.74
N LEU A 149 5.75 20.97 9.32
CA LEU A 149 5.31 20.78 7.93
C LEU A 149 6.21 21.50 6.92
N ALA A 150 6.74 22.66 7.26
CA ALA A 150 7.64 23.42 6.39
C ALA A 150 8.98 22.70 6.07
N ASP A 151 9.32 21.65 6.82
CA ASP A 151 10.50 20.81 6.57
C ASP A 151 10.11 19.50 5.87
N ALA A 152 8.81 19.18 5.81
CA ALA A 152 8.32 17.91 5.31
C ALA A 152 8.36 17.81 3.79
N MET A 153 8.76 16.63 3.29
CA MET A 153 8.56 16.18 1.92
C MET A 153 7.32 15.29 1.89
N LEU A 154 6.42 15.56 0.93
CA LEU A 154 5.17 14.85 0.78
C LEU A 154 5.13 14.10 -0.53
N TYR A 155 4.65 12.85 -0.49
CA TYR A 155 4.30 12.07 -1.67
C TYR A 155 2.79 11.93 -1.80
N ALA A 156 2.30 11.98 -3.05
CA ALA A 156 0.97 11.58 -3.44
C ALA A 156 1.02 10.97 -4.85
N THR A 157 0.09 10.08 -5.17
CA THR A 157 0.02 9.47 -6.51
C THR A 157 -0.24 10.53 -7.58
N SER A 158 -1.19 11.43 -7.33
CA SER A 158 -1.50 12.51 -8.26
C SER A 158 -2.26 13.64 -7.54
N PRO A 159 -2.07 14.91 -7.93
CA PRO A 159 -2.93 15.98 -7.42
C PRO A 159 -4.38 15.84 -7.89
N TYR A 160 -4.67 15.02 -8.90
CA TYR A 160 -6.01 14.82 -9.46
C TYR A 160 -6.82 13.71 -8.75
N VAL A 161 -6.25 13.00 -7.78
CA VAL A 161 -7.02 12.06 -6.94
C VAL A 161 -7.88 12.80 -5.90
N PHE A 162 -7.57 14.08 -5.66
CA PHE A 162 -8.30 14.93 -4.72
C PHE A 162 -9.36 15.73 -5.48
N GLU A 163 -10.61 15.66 -5.03
CA GLU A 163 -11.75 16.35 -5.62
C GLU A 163 -12.53 17.14 -4.56
N GLY A 164 -13.22 18.21 -4.99
CA GLY A 164 -14.07 19.02 -4.12
C GLY A 164 -13.33 19.50 -2.85
N ARG A 165 -13.90 19.25 -1.68
CA ARG A 165 -13.29 19.64 -0.39
C ARG A 165 -11.96 18.97 -0.11
N ASP A 166 -11.75 17.75 -0.58
CA ASP A 166 -10.47 17.05 -0.40
C ASP A 166 -9.35 17.73 -1.17
N ARG A 167 -9.67 18.29 -2.34
CA ARG A 167 -8.73 19.12 -3.11
C ARG A 167 -8.36 20.39 -2.37
N GLU A 168 -9.33 21.10 -1.80
CA GLU A 168 -9.08 22.31 -1.03
C GLU A 168 -8.20 22.02 0.22
N ARG A 169 -8.47 20.92 0.90
CA ARG A 169 -7.68 20.47 2.07
C ARG A 169 -6.26 20.11 1.68
N PHE A 170 -6.10 19.32 0.61
CA PHE A 170 -4.79 18.97 0.09
C PHE A 170 -4.01 20.21 -0.36
N ASP A 171 -4.61 21.16 -1.07
CA ASP A 171 -3.95 22.38 -1.52
C ASP A 171 -3.50 23.25 -0.34
N ARG A 172 -4.29 23.31 0.76
CA ARG A 172 -3.83 23.98 2.00
C ARG A 172 -2.60 23.29 2.61
N LEU A 173 -2.63 21.95 2.72
CA LEU A 173 -1.48 21.18 3.22
C LEU A 173 -0.27 21.37 2.32
N HIS A 174 -0.47 21.28 1.01
CA HIS A 174 0.55 21.50 -0.02
C HIS A 174 1.26 22.85 0.14
N GLY A 175 0.52 23.91 0.48
CA GLY A 175 1.08 25.23 0.74
C GLY A 175 1.93 25.36 2.00
N LEU A 176 1.92 24.37 2.90
CA LEU A 176 2.63 24.37 4.18
C LEU A 176 3.87 23.48 4.20
N ILE A 177 4.03 22.61 3.21
CA ILE A 177 5.15 21.65 3.15
C ILE A 177 6.32 22.20 2.34
N ARG A 178 7.48 21.56 2.50
CA ARG A 178 8.68 21.95 1.78
C ARG A 178 8.56 21.75 0.27
N PHE A 179 8.14 20.59 -0.19
CA PHE A 179 7.76 20.30 -1.57
C PHE A 179 7.01 18.96 -1.69
N PRO A 180 6.06 18.85 -2.63
CA PRO A 180 5.42 17.60 -2.98
C PRO A 180 6.16 16.91 -4.13
N ILE A 181 5.99 15.58 -4.21
CA ILE A 181 6.37 14.76 -5.35
C ILE A 181 5.18 13.87 -5.71
N PHE A 182 4.92 13.68 -6.99
CA PHE A 182 3.79 12.92 -7.51
C PHE A 182 4.23 11.73 -8.36
N GLY A 183 3.36 10.72 -8.46
CA GLY A 183 3.56 9.54 -9.30
C GLY A 183 4.42 8.47 -8.68
N ASN A 184 4.24 8.20 -7.40
CA ASN A 184 5.07 7.26 -6.64
C ASN A 184 4.37 5.94 -6.35
N ASP A 185 3.03 5.87 -6.52
CA ASP A 185 2.24 4.67 -6.26
C ASP A 185 2.66 4.02 -4.90
N CYS A 186 2.61 2.71 -4.72
CA CYS A 186 3.01 2.05 -3.47
C CYS A 186 4.48 2.27 -3.05
N TYR A 187 5.35 2.57 -4.01
CA TYR A 187 6.77 2.82 -3.74
C TYR A 187 6.98 3.99 -2.78
N GLY A 188 6.11 5.02 -2.86
CA GLY A 188 6.13 6.17 -1.96
C GLY A 188 5.98 5.80 -0.49
N TYR A 189 5.14 4.82 -0.19
CA TYR A 189 4.94 4.31 1.16
C TYR A 189 6.17 3.55 1.69
N GLY A 190 6.80 2.76 0.83
CA GLY A 190 8.05 2.08 1.17
C GLY A 190 9.17 3.08 1.49
N LEU A 191 9.28 4.15 0.70
CA LEU A 191 10.26 5.22 0.94
C LEU A 191 9.97 5.98 2.25
N ALA A 192 8.71 6.21 2.59
CA ALA A 192 8.33 6.81 3.87
C ALA A 192 8.69 5.89 5.05
N ALA A 193 8.43 4.60 4.95
CA ALA A 193 8.84 3.59 5.94
C ALA A 193 10.36 3.50 6.10
N SER A 194 11.13 3.90 5.09
CA SER A 194 12.61 3.93 5.11
C SER A 194 13.18 5.31 5.50
N GLY A 195 12.34 6.29 5.85
CA GLY A 195 12.76 7.62 6.31
C GLY A 195 13.25 8.57 5.20
N TRP A 196 12.95 8.28 3.93
CA TRP A 196 13.29 9.14 2.80
C TRP A 196 12.24 10.24 2.56
N VAL A 197 11.01 10.00 3.01
CA VAL A 197 9.85 10.89 2.87
C VAL A 197 9.16 11.03 4.22
N ASP A 198 8.52 12.16 4.48
CA ASP A 198 7.91 12.47 5.76
C ASP A 198 6.42 12.18 5.80
N LEU A 199 5.74 12.43 4.68
CA LEU A 199 4.29 12.30 4.53
C LEU A 199 3.94 11.60 3.22
N VAL A 200 2.95 10.70 3.27
CA VAL A 200 2.21 10.24 2.09
C VAL A 200 0.74 10.55 2.33
N VAL A 201 0.10 11.23 1.39
CA VAL A 201 -1.31 11.64 1.52
C VAL A 201 -2.05 11.23 0.26
N GLU A 202 -3.12 10.46 0.45
CA GLU A 202 -3.93 9.92 -0.65
C GLU A 202 -5.42 10.05 -0.35
N ALA A 203 -6.22 9.95 -1.40
CA ALA A 203 -7.66 9.86 -1.33
C ALA A 203 -8.18 8.88 -2.39
N ARG A 204 -9.39 8.34 -2.17
CA ARG A 204 -10.06 7.41 -3.11
C ARG A 204 -9.36 6.07 -3.24
N MET A 205 -8.63 5.66 -2.19
CA MET A 205 -7.98 4.35 -2.13
C MET A 205 -9.00 3.25 -1.81
N ALA A 206 -8.89 2.13 -2.48
CA ALA A 206 -9.56 0.89 -2.09
C ALA A 206 -8.75 0.15 -1.01
N VAL A 207 -9.35 -0.88 -0.42
CA VAL A 207 -8.70 -1.64 0.66
C VAL A 207 -7.38 -2.30 0.20
N TYR A 208 -7.29 -2.73 -1.04
CA TYR A 208 -6.11 -3.38 -1.58
C TYR A 208 -4.94 -2.40 -1.80
N ASP A 209 -5.20 -1.09 -1.93
CA ASP A 209 -4.14 -0.08 -2.10
C ASP A 209 -3.42 0.25 -0.78
N TRP A 210 -4.08 0.10 0.38
CA TRP A 210 -3.52 0.53 1.67
C TRP A 210 -3.32 -0.59 2.71
N ALA A 211 -4.01 -1.75 2.59
CA ALA A 211 -3.96 -2.76 3.65
C ALA A 211 -2.53 -3.27 3.92
N ALA A 212 -1.73 -3.49 2.88
CA ALA A 212 -0.34 -3.92 3.03
C ALA A 212 0.55 -2.83 3.66
N VAL A 213 0.20 -1.57 3.44
CA VAL A 213 0.98 -0.43 3.91
C VAL A 213 0.90 -0.27 5.43
N VAL A 214 -0.25 -0.59 6.05
CA VAL A 214 -0.47 -0.40 7.50
C VAL A 214 0.61 -1.08 8.35
N PRO A 215 0.83 -2.41 8.31
CA PRO A 215 1.85 -3.04 9.13
C PRO A 215 3.28 -2.67 8.73
N VAL A 216 3.51 -2.29 7.46
CA VAL A 216 4.82 -1.77 7.02
C VAL A 216 5.11 -0.41 7.66
N ALA A 217 4.14 0.51 7.66
CA ALA A 217 4.29 1.83 8.25
C ALA A 217 4.45 1.76 9.78
N GLU A 218 3.56 1.02 10.46
CA GLU A 218 3.57 0.88 11.92
C GLU A 218 4.87 0.23 12.43
N GLY A 219 5.33 -0.84 11.79
CA GLY A 219 6.55 -1.54 12.16
C GLY A 219 7.82 -0.72 11.90
N ALA A 220 7.78 0.28 11.02
CA ALA A 220 8.86 1.25 10.81
C ALA A 220 8.83 2.42 11.81
N GLY A 221 7.79 2.52 12.66
CA GLY A 221 7.61 3.60 13.63
C GLY A 221 6.79 4.77 13.10
N GLY A 222 6.16 4.64 11.93
CA GLY A 222 5.24 5.63 11.36
C GLY A 222 3.82 5.50 11.92
N LEU A 223 3.00 6.51 11.63
CA LEU A 223 1.57 6.51 11.88
C LEU A 223 0.83 6.54 10.55
N ILE A 224 -0.18 5.67 10.42
CA ILE A 224 -1.05 5.64 9.26
C ILE A 224 -2.51 5.62 9.72
N THR A 225 -3.32 6.57 9.22
CA THR A 225 -4.73 6.74 9.59
C THR A 225 -5.54 7.25 8.39
N ASP A 226 -6.86 7.34 8.58
CA ASP A 226 -7.67 8.21 7.73
C ASP A 226 -7.41 9.70 8.05
N TRP A 227 -8.04 10.61 7.30
CA TRP A 227 -7.88 12.07 7.54
C TRP A 227 -8.62 12.59 8.79
N ALA A 228 -9.41 11.75 9.44
CA ALA A 228 -10.00 12.02 10.76
C ALA A 228 -9.15 11.48 11.92
N GLY A 229 -7.99 10.86 11.62
CA GLY A 229 -7.10 10.26 12.61
C GLY A 229 -7.55 8.88 13.10
N LYS A 230 -8.54 8.25 12.45
CA LYS A 230 -8.99 6.89 12.80
C LYS A 230 -8.10 5.85 12.16
N THR A 231 -7.94 4.71 12.83
CA THR A 231 -7.26 3.54 12.26
C THR A 231 -7.98 3.03 11.02
N LEU A 232 -7.22 2.59 10.01
CA LEU A 232 -7.76 2.04 8.78
C LEU A 232 -8.33 0.63 8.99
N GLY A 233 -9.48 0.38 8.37
CA GLY A 233 -10.19 -0.88 8.36
C GLY A 233 -11.08 -0.97 7.11
N PHE A 234 -11.77 -2.09 6.89
CA PHE A 234 -12.58 -2.31 5.68
C PHE A 234 -13.66 -1.25 5.42
N GLU A 235 -14.09 -0.52 6.47
CA GLU A 235 -15.08 0.57 6.38
C GLU A 235 -14.43 1.96 6.18
N SER A 236 -13.11 2.04 5.97
CA SER A 236 -12.42 3.31 5.71
C SER A 236 -12.83 3.91 4.38
N ASP A 237 -12.93 5.23 4.34
CA ASP A 237 -13.47 5.99 3.20
C ASP A 237 -12.47 6.22 2.06
N GLY A 238 -11.30 5.62 2.14
CA GLY A 238 -10.24 5.72 1.13
C GLY A 238 -9.36 6.96 1.25
N ARG A 239 -9.56 7.80 2.27
CA ARG A 239 -8.62 8.87 2.62
C ARG A 239 -7.53 8.31 3.52
N VAL A 240 -6.28 8.45 3.12
CA VAL A 240 -5.14 7.88 3.85
C VAL A 240 -4.07 8.94 4.06
N ILE A 241 -3.51 8.99 5.26
CA ILE A 241 -2.29 9.71 5.57
C ILE A 241 -1.32 8.80 6.32
N LEU A 242 -0.09 8.71 5.81
CA LEU A 242 1.05 8.15 6.52
C LEU A 242 2.00 9.29 6.89
N ALA A 243 2.50 9.29 8.11
CA ALA A 243 3.56 10.19 8.54
C ALA A 243 4.65 9.43 9.31
N GLY A 244 5.90 9.79 9.04
CA GLY A 244 7.05 9.23 9.76
C GLY A 244 7.21 9.72 11.19
N ASP A 245 6.55 10.82 11.57
CA ASP A 245 6.62 11.48 12.87
C ASP A 245 5.23 11.89 13.35
N ALA A 246 4.92 11.58 14.60
CA ALA A 246 3.62 11.90 15.22
C ALA A 246 3.30 13.41 15.21
N ARG A 247 4.31 14.27 15.27
CA ARG A 247 4.13 15.73 15.22
C ARG A 247 3.68 16.18 13.82
N ALA A 248 4.34 15.67 12.78
CA ALA A 248 3.93 15.94 11.39
C ALA A 248 2.54 15.38 11.09
N HIS A 249 2.24 14.17 11.58
CA HIS A 249 0.92 13.55 11.46
C HIS A 249 -0.17 14.45 12.06
N ARG A 250 -0.03 14.87 13.32
CA ARG A 250 -0.99 15.73 14.00
C ARG A 250 -1.20 17.05 13.26
N LEU A 251 -0.10 17.73 12.86
CA LEU A 251 -0.19 18.99 12.13
C LEU A 251 -0.86 18.83 10.77
N ALA A 252 -0.60 17.74 10.06
CA ALA A 252 -1.25 17.47 8.78
C ALA A 252 -2.74 17.17 8.97
N LEU A 253 -3.13 16.41 10.02
CA LEU A 253 -4.54 16.16 10.33
C LEU A 253 -5.31 17.45 10.68
N GLU A 254 -4.71 18.40 11.40
CA GLU A 254 -5.34 19.71 11.69
C GLU A 254 -5.73 20.46 10.40
N VAL A 255 -4.97 20.25 9.31
CA VAL A 255 -5.26 20.85 7.99
C VAL A 255 -6.27 20.03 7.20
N LEU A 256 -6.14 18.69 7.23
CA LEU A 256 -6.93 17.76 6.42
C LEU A 256 -8.34 17.53 6.99
N SER A 257 -8.56 17.70 8.30
CA SER A 257 -9.87 17.52 8.95
C SER A 257 -10.73 18.76 8.99
N GLY A 258 -10.16 19.94 8.70
CA GLY A 258 -10.79 21.28 8.79
C GLY A 258 -11.67 21.71 7.60
#